data_d4a0c69ecba027c3000cc51773273870
#
_entry.id   d4a0c69ecba027c3000cc51773273870
#
_cell.length_a   1.000
_cell.length_b   1.000
_cell.length_c   1.000
_cell.angle_alpha   90.00
_cell.angle_beta   90.00
_cell.angle_gamma   90.00
#
_symmetry.space_group_name_H-M   'P 1'
#
loop_
_entity.id
_entity.type
_entity.pdbx_description
1 polymer ?
#
loop_
_entity_poly.entity_id
_entity_poly.type
_entity_poly.pdbx_seq_one_letter_code
_entity_poly.pdbx_strand_id
1 'polypeptide(L)'
;MGIVAVAAGLYACDWIHDDSLPLCEFRLYFKYDYNMKFADAFQHEVDYVTLFFCDQEGNFLFQRRIEKSELDEWNSIALDMEPGTYQVVTWAGLDKGSYAWDDPAEEPQAVGRVRDVKVRTLREDDTTQPSELRPLWHSLDTFTVTRDRPEADTISLAKNTNKLRVVLQNVMGEDMDVNNFSFQIVADNGYMDYDNSLLEDPEIHYLPYYAENVRLGADPTPGATVGGQFVAVAEMNTMRLMAGCNYRLIIRHHGWKKDVLNVNLNDYLLLTKMEGHRISAQEYLDRQDEYSIIFFLTPKVCPDCPDPPIPPDPPGPDDPDDPDNPDEPDPEDPTIVGYACFKIQVKDWVIRINDGIL
;
A
#
# COMPACT_ATOMS: atom_id res chain seq x y z
N MET A 1 -82.46 44.18 44.11
CA MET A 1 -81.08 43.80 44.34
C MET A 1 -80.85 42.53 43.56
N GLY A 2 -80.34 42.64 42.32
CA GLY A 2 -80.09 41.51 41.44
C GLY A 2 -78.57 41.26 41.42
N ILE A 3 -78.19 40.03 41.61
CA ILE A 3 -76.80 39.54 41.54
C ILE A 3 -76.62 38.95 40.14
N VAL A 4 -75.77 39.61 39.32
CA VAL A 4 -75.35 39.15 38.03
C VAL A 4 -74.09 38.26 38.31
N ALA A 5 -74.25 36.96 38.03
CA ALA A 5 -73.10 36.02 38.03
C ALA A 5 -72.41 36.10 36.65
N VAL A 6 -71.19 36.55 36.61
CA VAL A 6 -70.32 36.50 35.43
C VAL A 6 -69.63 35.13 35.45
N ALA A 7 -70.00 34.29 34.45
CA ALA A 7 -69.27 33.07 34.18
C ALA A 7 -68.02 33.40 33.33
N ALA A 8 -66.87 33.35 33.95
CA ALA A 8 -65.56 33.39 33.24
C ALA A 8 -65.31 32.00 32.60
N GLY A 9 -65.48 31.92 31.29
CA GLY A 9 -65.05 30.75 30.53
C GLY A 9 -63.54 30.68 30.49
N LEU A 10 -62.97 29.61 31.06
CA LEU A 10 -61.55 29.24 30.87
C LEU A 10 -61.44 28.63 29.49
N TYR A 11 -60.92 29.44 28.53
CA TYR A 11 -60.35 28.88 27.31
C TYR A 11 -58.99 28.28 27.70
N ALA A 12 -58.92 26.98 27.93
CA ALA A 12 -57.67 26.23 27.89
C ALA A 12 -57.23 26.20 26.41
N CYS A 13 -56.27 27.04 26.09
CA CYS A 13 -55.53 26.88 24.82
C CYS A 13 -54.77 25.54 24.92
N ASP A 14 -55.24 24.59 24.18
CA ASP A 14 -54.58 23.35 23.92
C ASP A 14 -53.36 23.69 23.03
N TRP A 15 -52.26 24.09 23.64
CA TRP A 15 -50.96 24.17 23.02
C TRP A 15 -50.38 22.77 23.11
N ILE A 16 -50.91 21.82 22.35
CA ILE A 16 -50.17 20.65 21.92
C ILE A 16 -49.25 21.17 20.86
N HIS A 17 -48.08 21.65 21.27
CA HIS A 17 -46.94 21.63 20.39
C HIS A 17 -46.69 20.15 20.11
N ASP A 18 -47.01 19.76 18.92
CA ASP A 18 -46.47 18.56 18.30
C ASP A 18 -44.98 18.92 18.02
N ASP A 19 -44.21 19.07 19.08
CA ASP A 19 -42.78 19.00 19.05
C ASP A 19 -42.49 17.54 18.67
N SER A 20 -42.49 17.26 17.36
CA SER A 20 -41.82 16.09 16.84
C SER A 20 -40.43 16.12 17.48
N LEU A 21 -40.22 15.28 18.49
CA LEU A 21 -38.89 15.11 19.10
C LEU A 21 -37.91 15.02 17.92
N PRO A 22 -36.82 15.82 17.91
CA PRO A 22 -35.82 15.69 16.87
C PRO A 22 -35.50 14.22 16.74
N LEU A 23 -35.59 13.69 15.52
CA LEU A 23 -35.23 12.32 15.21
C LEU A 23 -33.92 12.03 15.91
N CYS A 24 -33.84 10.97 16.69
CA CYS A 24 -32.61 10.63 17.39
C CYS A 24 -31.56 10.33 16.33
N GLU A 25 -30.67 11.25 16.18
CA GLU A 25 -29.63 11.26 15.16
C GLU A 25 -28.62 10.14 15.48
N PHE A 26 -28.43 9.20 14.57
CA PHE A 26 -27.35 8.23 14.66
C PHE A 26 -26.09 8.83 14.07
N ARG A 27 -24.97 8.83 14.81
CA ARG A 27 -23.72 9.47 14.39
C ARG A 27 -22.62 8.43 14.20
N LEU A 28 -22.03 8.40 13.01
CA LEU A 28 -20.84 7.60 12.73
C LEU A 28 -19.59 8.46 12.77
N TYR A 29 -18.62 7.98 13.54
CA TYR A 29 -17.25 8.50 13.58
C TYR A 29 -16.34 7.60 12.79
N PHE A 30 -15.32 8.17 12.16
CA PHE A 30 -14.30 7.43 11.42
C PHE A 30 -12.94 7.70 11.99
N LYS A 31 -12.10 6.67 12.11
CA LYS A 31 -10.72 6.80 12.54
C LYS A 31 -9.81 5.78 11.83
N TYR A 32 -8.54 6.16 11.71
CA TYR A 32 -7.47 5.27 11.25
C TYR A 32 -6.30 5.35 12.25
N ASP A 33 -6.43 4.68 13.39
CA ASP A 33 -5.39 4.54 14.44
C ASP A 33 -4.75 3.14 14.43
N TYR A 34 -5.20 2.27 13.56
CA TYR A 34 -4.62 0.94 13.34
C TYR A 34 -3.38 1.03 12.44
N ASN A 35 -2.36 1.78 12.90
CA ASN A 35 -1.08 2.02 12.25
C ASN A 35 0.07 1.95 13.26
N MET A 36 1.33 1.93 12.81
CA MET A 36 2.50 1.82 13.70
C MET A 36 2.78 3.09 14.53
N LYS A 37 2.13 4.20 14.23
CA LYS A 37 2.22 5.44 15.03
C LYS A 37 1.24 5.42 16.21
N PHE A 38 0.27 4.49 16.21
CA PHE A 38 -0.82 4.41 17.20
C PHE A 38 -1.56 5.75 17.38
N ALA A 39 -1.70 6.49 16.29
CA ALA A 39 -2.35 7.78 16.25
C ALA A 39 -3.33 7.85 15.07
N ASP A 40 -4.44 8.57 15.26
CA ASP A 40 -5.43 8.72 14.21
C ASP A 40 -4.87 9.53 13.02
N ALA A 41 -4.79 8.89 11.86
CA ALA A 41 -4.32 9.47 10.62
C ALA A 41 -5.45 9.70 9.60
N PHE A 42 -6.72 9.48 9.97
CA PHE A 42 -7.85 9.57 9.06
C PHE A 42 -7.89 10.89 8.29
N GLN A 43 -7.76 12.02 8.99
CA GLN A 43 -7.77 13.35 8.39
C GLN A 43 -6.69 13.58 7.32
N HIS A 44 -5.60 12.81 7.37
CA HIS A 44 -4.44 13.03 6.50
C HIS A 44 -4.39 12.06 5.32
N GLU A 45 -4.99 10.88 5.48
CA GLU A 45 -4.81 9.79 4.52
C GLU A 45 -6.09 9.37 3.79
N VAL A 46 -7.28 9.62 4.37
CA VAL A 46 -8.57 9.15 3.83
C VAL A 46 -9.34 10.31 3.22
N ASP A 47 -9.66 10.21 1.93
CA ASP A 47 -10.42 11.23 1.19
C ASP A 47 -11.92 10.94 1.20
N TYR A 48 -12.31 9.67 1.20
CA TYR A 48 -13.72 9.23 1.19
C TYR A 48 -13.85 7.80 1.68
N VAL A 49 -15.04 7.47 2.15
CA VAL A 49 -15.44 6.12 2.57
C VAL A 49 -16.68 5.67 1.80
N THR A 50 -16.75 4.40 1.47
CA THR A 50 -17.93 3.74 0.88
C THR A 50 -18.46 2.72 1.86
N LEU A 51 -19.70 2.90 2.32
CA LEU A 51 -20.37 2.07 3.30
C LEU A 51 -21.41 1.19 2.60
N PHE A 52 -21.35 -0.09 2.83
CA PHE A 52 -22.34 -1.07 2.37
C PHE A 52 -23.13 -1.55 3.59
N PHE A 53 -24.37 -1.09 3.70
CA PHE A 53 -25.26 -1.42 4.80
C PHE A 53 -26.04 -2.70 4.49
N CYS A 54 -25.99 -3.63 5.42
CA CYS A 54 -26.77 -4.87 5.39
C CYS A 54 -27.60 -5.01 6.65
N ASP A 55 -28.69 -5.79 6.59
CA ASP A 55 -29.48 -6.15 7.76
C ASP A 55 -28.74 -7.19 8.64
N GLN A 56 -29.35 -7.58 9.76
CA GLN A 56 -28.80 -8.56 10.68
C GLN A 56 -28.60 -9.95 10.04
N GLU A 57 -29.38 -10.30 9.03
CA GLU A 57 -29.29 -11.53 8.25
C GLU A 57 -28.25 -11.44 7.11
N GLY A 58 -27.61 -10.28 6.96
CA GLY A 58 -26.61 -10.01 5.94
C GLY A 58 -27.17 -9.72 4.55
N ASN A 59 -28.47 -9.38 4.42
CA ASN A 59 -29.03 -8.92 3.15
C ASN A 59 -28.64 -7.45 2.92
N PHE A 60 -28.21 -7.13 1.70
CA PHE A 60 -27.86 -5.78 1.32
C PHE A 60 -29.08 -4.85 1.35
N LEU A 61 -28.92 -3.68 1.93
CA LEU A 61 -29.95 -2.66 2.04
C LEU A 61 -29.68 -1.47 1.13
N PHE A 62 -28.55 -0.82 1.32
CA PHE A 62 -28.13 0.34 0.53
C PHE A 62 -26.61 0.60 0.67
N GLN A 63 -26.08 1.38 -0.25
CA GLN A 63 -24.71 1.89 -0.22
C GLN A 63 -24.74 3.39 0.00
N ARG A 64 -23.75 3.90 0.72
CA ARG A 64 -23.48 5.32 0.85
C ARG A 64 -22.00 5.62 0.71
N ARG A 65 -21.65 6.48 -0.23
CA ARG A 65 -20.34 7.10 -0.33
C ARG A 65 -20.38 8.42 0.41
N ILE A 66 -19.36 8.67 1.22
CA ILE A 66 -19.20 9.87 2.04
C ILE A 66 -17.84 10.47 1.70
N GLU A 67 -17.84 11.69 1.18
CA GLU A 67 -16.62 12.44 0.92
C GLU A 67 -16.12 13.10 2.22
N LYS A 68 -14.83 13.30 2.34
CA LYS A 68 -14.23 13.97 3.50
C LYS A 68 -14.84 15.34 3.80
N SER A 69 -15.25 16.06 2.76
CA SER A 69 -15.90 17.36 2.89
C SER A 69 -17.30 17.34 3.51
N GLU A 70 -17.92 16.16 3.61
CA GLU A 70 -19.22 15.98 4.28
C GLU A 70 -19.07 15.72 5.79
N LEU A 71 -17.85 15.41 6.25
CA LEU A 71 -17.55 15.13 7.65
C LEU A 71 -17.33 16.43 8.44
N ASP A 72 -17.68 16.39 9.71
CA ASP A 72 -17.38 17.48 10.64
C ASP A 72 -15.90 17.44 11.12
N GLU A 73 -15.56 18.36 12.01
CA GLU A 73 -14.20 18.45 12.59
C GLU A 73 -13.75 17.22 13.39
N TRP A 74 -14.67 16.34 13.74
CA TRP A 74 -14.46 15.11 14.51
C TRP A 74 -14.43 13.87 13.62
N ASN A 75 -14.37 14.02 12.28
CA ASN A 75 -14.51 12.95 11.30
C ASN A 75 -15.82 12.19 11.48
N SER A 76 -16.91 12.90 11.73
CA SER A 76 -18.20 12.27 11.94
C SER A 76 -19.28 12.82 11.03
N ILE A 77 -20.32 12.00 10.84
CA ILE A 77 -21.51 12.35 10.10
C ILE A 77 -22.76 11.83 10.79
N ALA A 78 -23.81 12.63 10.76
CA ALA A 78 -25.12 12.20 11.17
C ALA A 78 -25.83 11.43 10.06
N LEU A 79 -26.43 10.33 10.39
CA LEU A 79 -27.19 9.49 9.48
C LEU A 79 -28.64 9.39 9.95
N ASP A 80 -29.57 9.60 9.00
CA ASP A 80 -30.97 9.31 9.22
C ASP A 80 -31.20 7.83 8.91
N MET A 81 -31.40 7.03 9.97
CA MET A 81 -31.53 5.59 9.87
C MET A 81 -32.75 5.06 10.62
N GLU A 82 -33.44 4.11 10.04
CA GLU A 82 -34.51 3.41 10.76
C GLU A 82 -33.92 2.55 11.91
N PRO A 83 -34.67 2.36 13.00
CA PRO A 83 -34.25 1.45 14.05
C PRO A 83 -34.02 0.04 13.55
N GLY A 84 -32.90 -0.54 13.95
CA GLY A 84 -32.49 -1.87 13.49
C GLY A 84 -31.05 -2.18 13.83
N THR A 85 -30.65 -3.42 13.63
CA THR A 85 -29.24 -3.84 13.71
C THR A 85 -28.70 -3.96 12.31
N TYR A 86 -27.58 -3.28 12.06
CA TYR A 86 -26.94 -3.18 10.76
C TYR A 86 -25.55 -3.80 10.82
N GLN A 87 -25.22 -4.58 9.80
CA GLN A 87 -23.87 -5.01 9.50
C GLN A 87 -23.34 -4.10 8.39
N VAL A 88 -22.18 -3.49 8.59
CA VAL A 88 -21.63 -2.49 7.67
C VAL A 88 -20.23 -2.88 7.24
N VAL A 89 -20.05 -3.10 5.94
CA VAL A 89 -18.73 -3.22 5.32
C VAL A 89 -18.31 -1.83 4.85
N THR A 90 -17.15 -1.40 5.29
CA THR A 90 -16.56 -0.12 4.89
C THR A 90 -15.33 -0.35 4.06
N TRP A 91 -15.32 0.24 2.86
CA TRP A 91 -14.14 0.37 2.04
C TRP A 91 -13.83 1.85 1.82
N ALA A 92 -12.68 2.32 2.30
CA ALA A 92 -12.21 3.67 2.03
C ALA A 92 -11.18 3.64 0.92
N GLY A 93 -11.25 4.60 -0.02
CA GLY A 93 -10.32 4.68 -1.14
C GLY A 93 -10.66 3.77 -2.33
N LEU A 94 -11.90 3.23 -2.44
CA LEU A 94 -12.32 2.48 -3.62
C LEU A 94 -12.22 3.35 -4.88
N ASP A 95 -11.33 2.99 -5.78
CA ASP A 95 -11.04 3.70 -7.02
C ASP A 95 -11.02 2.75 -8.21
N LYS A 96 -11.79 3.07 -9.27
CA LYS A 96 -11.91 2.23 -10.47
C LYS A 96 -10.64 2.16 -11.32
N GLY A 97 -9.65 3.00 -11.05
CA GLY A 97 -8.33 2.89 -11.66
C GLY A 97 -7.42 1.86 -10.99
N SER A 98 -7.75 1.44 -9.76
CA SER A 98 -6.97 0.47 -8.98
C SER A 98 -7.71 -0.82 -8.68
N TYR A 99 -9.04 -0.75 -8.57
CA TYR A 99 -9.87 -1.87 -8.07
C TYR A 99 -11.12 -2.12 -8.89
N ALA A 100 -11.55 -3.38 -8.91
CA ALA A 100 -12.86 -3.82 -9.38
C ALA A 100 -13.69 -4.34 -8.20
N TRP A 101 -14.95 -3.97 -8.15
CA TRP A 101 -15.95 -4.46 -7.20
C TRP A 101 -17.35 -4.41 -7.83
N ASP A 102 -18.28 -5.18 -7.28
CA ASP A 102 -19.67 -5.08 -7.65
C ASP A 102 -20.28 -3.81 -7.01
N ASP A 103 -20.59 -2.82 -7.84
CA ASP A 103 -21.02 -1.49 -7.40
C ASP A 103 -22.53 -1.33 -7.51
N PRO A 104 -23.30 -1.36 -6.39
CA PRO A 104 -24.76 -1.19 -6.41
C PRO A 104 -25.22 0.18 -6.92
N ALA A 105 -24.33 1.19 -6.95
CA ALA A 105 -24.64 2.48 -7.52
C ALA A 105 -24.75 2.44 -9.06
N GLU A 106 -24.02 1.53 -9.70
CA GLU A 106 -24.07 1.32 -11.16
C GLU A 106 -25.04 0.20 -11.54
N GLU A 107 -25.03 -0.90 -10.78
CA GLU A 107 -25.90 -2.05 -10.98
C GLU A 107 -26.60 -2.41 -9.66
N PRO A 108 -27.82 -1.94 -9.43
CA PRO A 108 -28.52 -2.08 -8.14
C PRO A 108 -28.71 -3.51 -7.61
N GLN A 109 -28.54 -4.52 -8.45
CA GLN A 109 -28.65 -5.93 -8.06
C GLN A 109 -27.29 -6.64 -7.98
N ALA A 110 -26.20 -5.95 -8.19
CA ALA A 110 -24.84 -6.52 -8.15
C ALA A 110 -24.49 -7.09 -6.77
N VAL A 111 -24.98 -6.45 -5.71
CA VAL A 111 -24.78 -6.87 -4.32
C VAL A 111 -26.13 -7.27 -3.73
N GLY A 112 -26.31 -8.55 -3.41
CA GLY A 112 -27.49 -9.06 -2.73
C GLY A 112 -27.26 -9.31 -1.24
N ARG A 113 -26.03 -9.60 -0.87
CA ARG A 113 -25.63 -9.93 0.49
C ARG A 113 -24.28 -9.33 0.86
N VAL A 114 -24.01 -9.21 2.15
CA VAL A 114 -22.72 -8.75 2.70
C VAL A 114 -21.53 -9.47 2.07
N ARG A 115 -21.60 -10.77 1.85
CA ARG A 115 -20.53 -11.58 1.24
C ARG A 115 -20.28 -11.31 -0.25
N ASP A 116 -21.13 -10.51 -0.89
CA ASP A 116 -20.94 -10.11 -2.27
C ASP A 116 -20.09 -8.84 -2.38
N VAL A 117 -19.85 -8.14 -1.24
CA VAL A 117 -19.01 -6.93 -1.15
C VAL A 117 -17.54 -7.31 -1.16
N LYS A 118 -16.98 -7.56 -2.33
CA LYS A 118 -15.59 -7.99 -2.54
C LYS A 118 -14.84 -7.00 -3.38
N VAL A 119 -13.51 -6.97 -3.20
CA VAL A 119 -12.65 -6.03 -3.94
C VAL A 119 -11.48 -6.78 -4.56
N ARG A 120 -11.28 -6.62 -5.86
CA ARG A 120 -10.17 -7.20 -6.61
C ARG A 120 -9.27 -6.12 -7.18
N THR A 121 -7.96 -6.29 -7.07
CA THR A 121 -6.96 -5.44 -7.72
C THR A 121 -7.04 -5.59 -9.23
N LEU A 122 -7.06 -4.46 -9.95
CA LEU A 122 -7.01 -4.45 -11.41
C LEU A 122 -5.64 -4.92 -11.92
N ARG A 123 -5.65 -5.53 -13.11
CA ARG A 123 -4.46 -6.06 -13.79
C ARG A 123 -4.51 -5.70 -15.25
N GLU A 124 -3.37 -5.50 -15.88
CA GLU A 124 -3.31 -5.20 -17.32
C GLU A 124 -3.51 -6.46 -18.19
N ASP A 125 -2.93 -7.59 -17.76
CA ASP A 125 -2.90 -8.84 -18.53
C ASP A 125 -3.18 -10.07 -17.64
N ASP A 126 -4.30 -10.08 -16.92
CA ASP A 126 -4.71 -11.11 -15.96
C ASP A 126 -3.74 -11.32 -14.76
N THR A 127 -2.46 -10.95 -14.88
CA THR A 127 -1.45 -11.19 -13.85
C THR A 127 -0.69 -9.94 -13.40
N THR A 128 -0.55 -8.92 -14.25
CA THR A 128 0.39 -7.82 -14.03
C THR A 128 -0.30 -6.57 -13.47
N GLN A 129 0.27 -5.98 -12.42
CA GLN A 129 -0.15 -4.71 -11.82
C GLN A 129 1.02 -3.71 -11.84
N PRO A 130 1.11 -2.82 -12.87
CA PRO A 130 2.26 -1.92 -13.05
C PRO A 130 2.05 -0.51 -12.49
N SER A 131 0.82 -0.18 -12.05
CA SER A 131 0.46 1.19 -11.65
C SER A 131 0.53 1.39 -10.14
N GLU A 132 0.66 2.64 -9.69
CA GLU A 132 0.49 2.96 -8.28
C GLU A 132 -0.95 2.67 -7.85
N LEU A 133 -1.11 1.81 -6.83
CA LEU A 133 -2.41 1.52 -6.24
C LEU A 133 -2.86 2.70 -5.37
N ARG A 134 -4.12 3.11 -5.53
CA ARG A 134 -4.74 4.01 -4.55
C ARG A 134 -4.76 3.33 -3.19
N PRO A 135 -4.45 4.05 -2.11
CA PRO A 135 -4.56 3.49 -0.78
C PRO A 135 -5.98 2.99 -0.50
N LEU A 136 -6.08 1.80 0.09
CA LEU A 136 -7.35 1.12 0.37
C LEU A 136 -7.39 0.76 1.85
N TRP A 137 -8.51 1.04 2.50
CA TRP A 137 -8.78 0.66 3.89
C TRP A 137 -10.07 -0.13 3.98
N HIS A 138 -10.18 -0.93 5.02
CA HIS A 138 -11.34 -1.77 5.29
C HIS A 138 -11.77 -1.69 6.75
N SER A 139 -13.07 -1.87 7.01
CA SER A 139 -13.65 -2.21 8.29
C SER A 139 -14.91 -3.04 8.11
N LEU A 140 -15.22 -3.89 9.07
CA LEU A 140 -16.49 -4.61 9.19
C LEU A 140 -17.03 -4.41 10.59
N ASP A 141 -18.16 -3.72 10.70
CA ASP A 141 -18.75 -3.30 11.96
C ASP A 141 -20.21 -3.77 12.06
N THR A 142 -20.70 -3.86 13.27
CA THR A 142 -22.12 -4.13 13.55
C THR A 142 -22.60 -3.16 14.61
N PHE A 143 -23.65 -2.39 14.32
CA PHE A 143 -24.22 -1.47 15.28
C PHE A 143 -25.74 -1.55 15.28
N THR A 144 -26.36 -1.07 16.36
CA THR A 144 -27.80 -1.07 16.54
C THR A 144 -28.29 0.37 16.71
N VAL A 145 -29.23 0.76 15.88
CA VAL A 145 -29.92 2.07 15.95
C VAL A 145 -31.23 1.89 16.71
N THR A 146 -31.47 2.72 17.72
CA THR A 146 -32.71 2.77 18.48
C THR A 146 -33.37 4.14 18.33
N ARG A 147 -34.65 4.27 18.73
CA ARG A 147 -35.34 5.59 18.72
C ARG A 147 -35.28 6.33 20.03
N ASP A 148 -34.77 5.70 21.07
CA ASP A 148 -34.97 6.19 22.44
C ASP A 148 -33.94 7.22 22.86
N ARG A 149 -32.80 7.32 22.15
CA ARG A 149 -31.67 8.20 22.46
C ARG A 149 -30.77 8.44 21.25
N PRO A 150 -30.03 9.56 21.23
CA PRO A 150 -28.95 9.74 20.29
C PRO A 150 -27.91 8.62 20.49
N GLU A 151 -27.49 8.00 19.39
CA GLU A 151 -26.51 6.92 19.42
C GLU A 151 -25.33 7.28 18.50
N ALA A 152 -24.19 6.73 18.81
CA ALA A 152 -22.98 6.92 18.04
C ALA A 152 -22.16 5.64 18.01
N ASP A 153 -21.50 5.39 16.91
CA ASP A 153 -20.54 4.31 16.77
C ASP A 153 -19.29 4.79 16.02
N THR A 154 -18.20 4.01 16.07
CA THR A 154 -16.93 4.37 15.48
C THR A 154 -16.43 3.27 14.56
N ILE A 155 -16.27 3.59 13.29
CA ILE A 155 -15.63 2.75 12.28
C ILE A 155 -14.12 2.92 12.37
N SER A 156 -13.43 1.84 12.72
CA SER A 156 -11.97 1.78 12.80
C SER A 156 -11.39 1.12 11.55
N LEU A 157 -10.67 1.89 10.76
CA LEU A 157 -10.12 1.44 9.49
C LEU A 157 -8.77 0.72 9.64
N ALA A 158 -8.58 -0.33 8.86
CA ALA A 158 -7.30 -1.00 8.66
C ALA A 158 -6.85 -0.84 7.20
N LYS A 159 -5.59 -0.45 6.97
CA LYS A 159 -5.05 -0.23 5.63
C LYS A 159 -4.67 -1.54 4.96
N ASN A 160 -5.08 -1.72 3.71
CA ASN A 160 -4.88 -2.93 2.92
C ASN A 160 -3.86 -2.78 1.80
N THR A 161 -3.22 -1.62 1.69
CA THR A 161 -2.18 -1.37 0.70
C THR A 161 -0.85 -1.06 1.37
N ASN A 162 0.22 -1.57 0.79
CA ASN A 162 1.58 -1.34 1.26
C ASN A 162 2.42 -0.67 0.17
N LYS A 163 3.39 0.15 0.56
CA LYS A 163 4.44 0.69 -0.31
C LYS A 163 5.78 0.07 0.05
N LEU A 164 6.48 -0.41 -0.95
CA LEU A 164 7.82 -0.96 -0.82
C LEU A 164 8.79 -0.17 -1.69
N ARG A 165 9.78 0.45 -1.05
CA ARG A 165 10.93 1.05 -1.71
C ARG A 165 12.12 0.10 -1.65
N VAL A 166 12.63 -0.28 -2.81
CA VAL A 166 13.81 -1.13 -2.97
C VAL A 166 14.96 -0.30 -3.51
N VAL A 167 16.12 -0.41 -2.89
CA VAL A 167 17.35 0.27 -3.32
C VAL A 167 18.43 -0.79 -3.59
N LEU A 168 19.05 -0.74 -4.76
CA LEU A 168 20.23 -1.53 -5.08
C LEU A 168 21.46 -0.63 -5.05
N GLN A 169 22.46 -1.02 -4.25
CA GLN A 169 23.70 -0.30 -4.10
C GLN A 169 24.89 -1.24 -4.31
N ASN A 170 25.85 -0.87 -5.16
CA ASN A 170 27.11 -1.60 -5.32
C ASN A 170 28.04 -1.25 -4.15
N VAL A 171 28.57 -2.25 -3.45
CA VAL A 171 29.49 -2.03 -2.31
C VAL A 171 30.87 -1.56 -2.73
N MET A 172 31.25 -1.75 -4.00
CA MET A 172 32.53 -1.30 -4.56
C MET A 172 32.54 0.19 -4.92
N GLY A 173 31.37 0.85 -4.85
CA GLY A 173 31.23 2.28 -5.15
C GLY A 173 30.90 2.57 -6.61
N GLU A 174 30.75 1.55 -7.45
CA GLU A 174 30.34 1.71 -8.84
C GLU A 174 28.86 2.07 -8.97
N ASP A 175 28.52 2.75 -10.05
CA ASP A 175 27.16 3.17 -10.33
C ASP A 175 26.25 1.96 -10.64
N MET A 176 25.00 2.01 -10.16
CA MET A 176 23.95 1.06 -10.47
C MET A 176 22.93 1.74 -11.38
N ASP A 177 22.72 1.20 -12.58
CA ASP A 177 21.69 1.70 -13.48
C ASP A 177 20.40 0.87 -13.33
N VAL A 178 19.32 1.52 -12.91
CA VAL A 178 18.01 0.91 -12.70
C VAL A 178 17.48 0.23 -13.97
N ASN A 179 17.83 0.75 -15.15
CA ASN A 179 17.42 0.19 -16.45
C ASN A 179 18.02 -1.20 -16.73
N ASN A 180 19.05 -1.60 -16.00
CA ASN A 180 19.62 -2.93 -16.10
C ASN A 180 18.84 -3.98 -15.31
N PHE A 181 17.83 -3.59 -14.53
CA PHE A 181 17.11 -4.49 -13.65
C PHE A 181 15.60 -4.45 -13.87
N SER A 182 14.96 -5.59 -13.67
CA SER A 182 13.52 -5.67 -13.44
C SER A 182 13.25 -6.04 -11.99
N PHE A 183 12.19 -5.47 -11.45
CA PHE A 183 11.73 -5.69 -10.08
C PHE A 183 10.29 -6.17 -10.14
N GLN A 184 9.93 -7.14 -9.30
CA GLN A 184 8.55 -7.56 -9.15
C GLN A 184 8.32 -8.17 -7.77
N ILE A 185 7.10 -7.99 -7.26
CA ILE A 185 6.58 -8.75 -6.13
C ILE A 185 5.55 -9.72 -6.69
N VAL A 186 5.77 -11.01 -6.44
CA VAL A 186 4.85 -12.09 -6.84
C VAL A 186 4.06 -12.52 -5.62
N ALA A 187 2.73 -12.45 -5.71
CA ALA A 187 1.80 -12.73 -4.63
C ALA A 187 0.48 -13.31 -5.16
N ASP A 188 -0.41 -13.70 -4.25
CA ASP A 188 -1.77 -14.20 -4.51
C ASP A 188 -2.81 -13.43 -3.68
N ASN A 189 -2.50 -12.18 -3.33
CA ASN A 189 -3.26 -11.35 -2.40
C ASN A 189 -4.12 -10.25 -3.07
N GLY A 190 -4.42 -10.38 -4.34
CA GLY A 190 -5.14 -9.37 -5.11
C GLY A 190 -6.66 -9.39 -4.95
N TYR A 191 -7.24 -10.35 -4.22
CA TYR A 191 -8.70 -10.48 -4.07
C TYR A 191 -9.11 -10.57 -2.60
N MET A 192 -9.86 -9.55 -2.15
CA MET A 192 -10.28 -9.36 -0.76
C MET A 192 -11.76 -9.68 -0.60
N ASP A 193 -12.11 -10.43 0.45
CA ASP A 193 -13.49 -10.67 0.85
C ASP A 193 -14.05 -9.54 1.73
N TYR A 194 -15.35 -9.54 1.95
CA TYR A 194 -16.09 -8.56 2.76
C TYR A 194 -15.60 -8.46 4.22
N ASP A 195 -14.98 -9.49 4.75
CA ASP A 195 -14.44 -9.56 6.12
C ASP A 195 -12.92 -9.29 6.20
N ASN A 196 -12.34 -8.78 5.12
CA ASN A 196 -10.92 -8.52 4.98
C ASN A 196 -10.02 -9.76 4.91
N SER A 197 -10.59 -10.95 4.72
CA SER A 197 -9.82 -12.14 4.40
C SER A 197 -9.42 -12.16 2.91
N LEU A 198 -8.40 -12.96 2.58
CA LEU A 198 -8.03 -13.18 1.17
C LEU A 198 -8.88 -14.31 0.59
N LEU A 199 -9.38 -14.07 -0.62
CA LEU A 199 -9.98 -15.10 -1.45
C LEU A 199 -8.92 -15.76 -2.33
N GLU A 200 -9.20 -16.97 -2.79
CA GLU A 200 -8.38 -17.64 -3.80
C GLU A 200 -8.30 -16.76 -5.05
N ASP A 201 -7.07 -16.45 -5.45
CA ASP A 201 -6.79 -15.55 -6.57
C ASP A 201 -5.59 -16.07 -7.34
N PRO A 202 -5.56 -15.98 -8.69
CA PRO A 202 -4.35 -16.24 -9.46
C PRO A 202 -3.20 -15.36 -9.02
N GLU A 203 -1.98 -15.82 -9.30
CA GLU A 203 -0.76 -15.08 -9.03
C GLU A 203 -0.82 -13.68 -9.64
N ILE A 204 -0.44 -12.65 -8.85
CA ILE A 204 -0.34 -11.26 -9.26
C ILE A 204 1.10 -10.78 -9.15
N HIS A 205 1.57 -10.09 -10.19
CA HIS A 205 2.89 -9.51 -10.28
C HIS A 205 2.79 -7.99 -10.12
N TYR A 206 3.14 -7.48 -8.95
CA TYR A 206 3.24 -6.04 -8.73
C TYR A 206 4.57 -5.55 -9.28
N LEU A 207 4.52 -4.65 -10.27
CA LEU A 207 5.69 -4.04 -10.89
C LEU A 207 5.95 -2.64 -10.30
N PRO A 208 7.14 -2.07 -10.50
CA PRO A 208 7.41 -0.70 -10.09
C PRO A 208 6.49 0.30 -10.81
N TYR A 209 5.83 1.16 -10.03
CA TYR A 209 5.18 2.35 -10.55
C TYR A 209 6.17 3.54 -10.66
N TYR A 210 7.31 3.44 -9.97
CA TYR A 210 8.40 4.41 -10.03
C TYR A 210 9.74 3.67 -10.01
N ALA A 211 10.67 4.09 -10.90
CA ALA A 211 12.04 3.58 -10.95
C ALA A 211 12.99 4.69 -11.41
N GLU A 212 14.08 4.92 -10.67
CA GLU A 212 15.02 6.01 -10.94
C GLU A 212 16.42 5.68 -10.43
N ASN A 213 17.44 6.30 -11.08
CA ASN A 213 18.81 6.35 -10.59
C ASN A 213 18.97 7.53 -9.64
N VAL A 214 19.17 7.26 -8.36
CA VAL A 214 19.34 8.28 -7.31
C VAL A 214 20.82 8.41 -6.94
N ARG A 215 21.33 9.64 -6.90
CA ARG A 215 22.73 9.91 -6.51
C ARG A 215 22.86 10.02 -4.99
N LEU A 216 23.70 9.17 -4.41
CA LEU A 216 24.07 9.23 -2.99
C LEU A 216 25.35 10.05 -2.80
N GLY A 217 25.45 10.79 -1.66
CA GLY A 217 26.65 11.52 -1.28
C GLY A 217 26.98 12.74 -2.13
N ALA A 218 26.01 13.27 -2.89
CA ALA A 218 26.17 14.57 -3.54
C ALA A 218 26.28 15.66 -2.48
N ASP A 219 27.43 16.38 -2.45
CA ASP A 219 27.60 17.57 -1.60
C ASP A 219 26.69 18.69 -2.13
N PRO A 220 25.76 19.21 -1.35
CA PRO A 220 24.86 20.29 -1.79
C PRO A 220 25.58 21.63 -1.94
N THR A 221 26.86 21.72 -1.63
CA THR A 221 27.65 22.99 -1.73
C THR A 221 27.85 23.38 -3.20
N PRO A 222 27.44 24.58 -3.63
CA PRO A 222 27.64 25.04 -5.00
C PRO A 222 29.17 25.07 -5.34
N GLY A 223 29.56 24.32 -6.39
CA GLY A 223 30.95 24.23 -6.85
C GLY A 223 31.79 23.09 -6.27
N ALA A 224 31.23 22.26 -5.37
CA ALA A 224 31.86 20.99 -4.99
C ALA A 224 31.96 20.07 -6.20
N THR A 225 33.09 19.39 -6.38
CA THR A 225 33.22 18.26 -7.30
C THR A 225 32.24 17.20 -6.81
N VAL A 226 31.20 16.96 -7.58
CA VAL A 226 30.09 16.06 -7.22
C VAL A 226 30.63 14.64 -7.26
N GLY A 227 31.24 14.19 -6.15
CA GLY A 227 31.47 12.80 -5.85
C GLY A 227 30.13 12.19 -5.45
N GLY A 228 29.93 10.91 -5.69
CA GLY A 228 28.73 10.19 -5.25
C GLY A 228 28.41 9.08 -6.23
N GLN A 229 27.86 8.01 -5.69
CA GLN A 229 27.47 6.81 -6.39
C GLN A 229 26.01 6.90 -6.80
N PHE A 230 25.65 6.46 -8.01
CA PHE A 230 24.27 6.20 -8.37
C PHE A 230 23.80 4.85 -7.82
N VAL A 231 22.60 4.84 -7.25
CA VAL A 231 21.90 3.65 -6.79
C VAL A 231 20.61 3.49 -7.60
N ALA A 232 20.24 2.25 -7.88
CA ALA A 232 18.97 1.96 -8.53
C ALA A 232 17.85 1.90 -7.48
N VAL A 233 16.80 2.70 -7.67
CA VAL A 233 15.65 2.78 -6.77
C VAL A 233 14.40 2.37 -7.53
N ALA A 234 13.59 1.50 -6.92
CA ALA A 234 12.27 1.13 -7.43
C ALA A 234 11.23 1.18 -6.31
N GLU A 235 10.03 1.68 -6.62
CA GLU A 235 8.89 1.69 -5.70
C GLU A 235 7.75 0.88 -6.27
N MET A 236 7.20 -0.01 -5.45
CA MET A 236 6.11 -0.93 -5.77
C MET A 236 5.03 -0.86 -4.71
N ASN A 237 3.79 -1.16 -5.09
CA ASN A 237 2.73 -1.41 -4.14
C ASN A 237 2.48 -2.92 -4.01
N THR A 238 1.79 -3.30 -2.96
CA THR A 238 1.15 -4.61 -2.80
C THR A 238 -0.12 -4.45 -1.99
N MET A 239 -1.06 -5.37 -2.16
CA MET A 239 -2.19 -5.50 -1.26
C MET A 239 -1.77 -6.08 0.08
N ARG A 240 -2.73 -6.25 1.00
CA ARG A 240 -2.55 -6.77 2.34
C ARG A 240 -1.63 -7.99 2.38
N LEU A 241 -0.59 -7.93 3.20
CA LEU A 241 0.36 -9.02 3.39
C LEU A 241 -0.09 -9.91 4.54
N MET A 242 -0.20 -11.22 4.29
CA MET A 242 -0.58 -12.21 5.29
C MET A 242 0.66 -12.89 5.87
N ALA A 243 0.80 -12.87 7.19
CA ALA A 243 1.87 -13.59 7.87
C ALA A 243 1.78 -15.10 7.57
N GLY A 244 2.88 -15.72 7.18
CA GLY A 244 2.92 -17.14 6.81
C GLY A 244 2.67 -17.42 5.33
N CYS A 245 2.29 -16.42 4.52
CA CYS A 245 2.31 -16.54 3.06
C CYS A 245 3.69 -16.22 2.50
N ASN A 246 4.03 -16.89 1.39
CA ASN A 246 5.33 -16.73 0.73
C ASN A 246 5.19 -15.77 -0.46
N TYR A 247 5.24 -14.48 -0.17
CA TYR A 247 5.31 -13.45 -1.20
C TYR A 247 6.76 -13.26 -1.63
N ARG A 248 7.04 -13.22 -2.92
CA ARG A 248 8.41 -13.24 -3.43
C ARG A 248 8.79 -11.90 -4.01
N LEU A 249 9.86 -11.30 -3.49
CA LEU A 249 10.53 -10.19 -4.16
C LEU A 249 11.58 -10.76 -5.10
N ILE A 250 11.42 -10.51 -6.41
CA ILE A 250 12.33 -10.98 -7.45
C ILE A 250 12.95 -9.77 -8.14
N ILE A 251 14.28 -9.76 -8.21
CA ILE A 251 15.05 -8.75 -8.93
C ILE A 251 15.94 -9.48 -9.94
N ARG A 252 15.80 -9.12 -11.21
CA ARG A 252 16.52 -9.78 -12.32
C ARG A 252 17.35 -8.77 -13.08
N HIS A 253 18.57 -9.16 -13.46
CA HIS A 253 19.41 -8.36 -14.33
C HIS A 253 19.14 -8.71 -15.79
N HIS A 254 18.84 -7.71 -16.64
CA HIS A 254 18.42 -7.93 -18.02
C HIS A 254 19.52 -8.56 -18.89
N GLY A 255 20.75 -8.06 -18.75
CA GLY A 255 21.88 -8.53 -19.56
C GLY A 255 22.22 -10.00 -19.32
N TRP A 256 22.10 -10.49 -18.10
CA TRP A 256 22.42 -11.88 -17.74
C TRP A 256 21.21 -12.81 -17.72
N LYS A 257 19.99 -12.26 -17.79
CA LYS A 257 18.73 -13.01 -17.68
C LYS A 257 18.67 -13.92 -16.44
N LYS A 258 19.30 -13.48 -15.34
CA LYS A 258 19.39 -14.20 -14.07
C LYS A 258 18.74 -13.40 -12.95
N ASP A 259 18.18 -14.13 -11.99
CA ASP A 259 17.73 -13.54 -10.76
C ASP A 259 18.96 -13.11 -9.93
N VAL A 260 19.02 -11.82 -9.62
CA VAL A 260 20.00 -11.25 -8.68
C VAL A 260 19.54 -11.54 -7.26
N LEU A 261 18.22 -11.42 -7.05
CA LEU A 261 17.53 -11.70 -5.78
C LEU A 261 16.21 -12.41 -6.06
N ASN A 262 15.88 -13.37 -5.19
CA ASN A 262 14.62 -14.07 -5.22
C ASN A 262 14.32 -14.56 -3.80
N VAL A 263 13.65 -13.71 -3.01
CA VAL A 263 13.53 -13.85 -1.57
C VAL A 263 12.08 -13.80 -1.12
N ASN A 264 11.78 -14.47 0.02
CA ASN A 264 10.49 -14.29 0.68
C ASN A 264 10.41 -12.88 1.28
N LEU A 265 9.52 -12.05 0.76
CA LEU A 265 9.36 -10.67 1.18
C LEU A 265 9.02 -10.54 2.68
N ASN A 266 8.08 -11.35 3.16
CA ASN A 266 7.62 -11.29 4.55
C ASN A 266 8.76 -11.52 5.56
N ASP A 267 9.71 -12.41 5.27
CA ASP A 267 10.82 -12.70 6.17
C ASP A 267 11.67 -11.44 6.42
N TYR A 268 11.85 -10.61 5.40
CA TYR A 268 12.61 -9.35 5.53
C TYR A 268 11.80 -8.24 6.16
N LEU A 269 10.51 -8.11 5.82
CA LEU A 269 9.66 -7.07 6.41
C LEU A 269 9.47 -7.31 7.92
N LEU A 270 9.33 -8.55 8.34
CA LEU A 270 9.17 -8.92 9.76
C LEU A 270 10.43 -8.71 10.61
N LEU A 271 11.61 -8.58 9.98
CA LEU A 271 12.84 -8.22 10.73
C LEU A 271 12.77 -6.84 11.37
N THR A 272 11.96 -5.95 10.81
CA THR A 272 11.76 -4.61 11.39
C THR A 272 10.74 -4.58 12.54
N LYS A 273 10.09 -5.71 12.81
CA LYS A 273 9.25 -5.86 13.99
C LYS A 273 10.12 -5.90 15.24
N MET A 274 10.13 -4.81 16.01
CA MET A 274 10.93 -4.72 17.24
C MET A 274 10.47 -5.76 18.27
N GLU A 275 11.38 -6.40 18.97
CA GLU A 275 11.08 -7.34 20.06
C GLU A 275 10.24 -6.72 21.19
N GLY A 276 10.33 -5.39 21.39
CA GLY A 276 9.54 -4.65 22.37
C GLY A 276 8.06 -4.50 22.03
N HIS A 277 7.68 -4.67 20.76
CA HIS A 277 6.28 -4.62 20.34
C HIS A 277 5.64 -5.99 20.54
N ARG A 278 4.81 -6.10 21.57
CA ARG A 278 4.05 -7.33 21.91
C ARG A 278 2.85 -7.56 20.99
N ILE A 279 3.00 -7.26 19.69
CA ILE A 279 2.00 -7.50 18.66
C ILE A 279 2.36 -8.75 17.86
N SER A 280 1.37 -9.41 17.26
CA SER A 280 1.58 -10.55 16.39
C SER A 280 2.31 -10.15 15.09
N ALA A 281 2.80 -11.12 14.32
CA ALA A 281 3.38 -10.88 13.01
C ALA A 281 2.33 -10.28 12.05
N GLN A 282 1.09 -10.79 12.08
CA GLN A 282 -0.01 -10.27 11.26
C GLN A 282 -0.35 -8.84 11.66
N GLU A 283 -0.51 -8.57 12.95
CA GLU A 283 -0.80 -7.20 13.42
C GLU A 283 0.29 -6.22 13.02
N TYR A 284 1.56 -6.64 13.01
CA TYR A 284 2.64 -5.79 12.53
C TYR A 284 2.51 -5.48 11.04
N LEU A 285 2.25 -6.51 10.19
CA LEU A 285 2.06 -6.33 8.74
C LEU A 285 0.82 -5.49 8.42
N ASP A 286 -0.25 -5.59 9.23
CA ASP A 286 -1.48 -4.80 9.07
C ASP A 286 -1.30 -3.34 9.51
N ARG A 287 -0.39 -3.05 10.46
CA ARG A 287 -0.14 -1.69 10.96
C ARG A 287 0.96 -0.94 10.22
N GLN A 288 1.93 -1.67 9.65
CA GLN A 288 3.06 -1.11 8.90
C GLN A 288 2.73 -1.16 7.42
N ASP A 289 2.65 -0.01 6.79
CA ASP A 289 2.23 0.15 5.41
C ASP A 289 3.33 0.69 4.48
N GLU A 290 4.46 1.17 5.03
CA GLU A 290 5.59 1.69 4.26
C GLU A 290 6.88 0.98 4.66
N TYR A 291 7.57 0.42 3.67
CA TYR A 291 8.81 -0.32 3.86
C TYR A 291 9.92 0.21 2.95
N SER A 292 11.17 0.13 3.42
CA SER A 292 12.35 0.42 2.63
C SER A 292 13.39 -0.67 2.85
N ILE A 293 13.87 -1.26 1.77
CA ILE A 293 14.90 -2.31 1.78
C ILE A 293 16.05 -1.87 0.88
N ILE A 294 17.28 -1.93 1.41
CA ILE A 294 18.50 -1.66 0.66
C ILE A 294 19.27 -2.98 0.53
N PHE A 295 19.50 -3.38 -0.70
CA PHE A 295 20.35 -4.52 -1.03
C PHE A 295 21.73 -4.02 -1.47
N PHE A 296 22.76 -4.43 -0.73
CA PHE A 296 24.14 -4.14 -1.06
C PHE A 296 24.70 -5.28 -1.89
N LEU A 297 25.03 -4.99 -3.13
CA LEU A 297 25.47 -5.96 -4.13
C LEU A 297 26.97 -5.89 -4.35
N THR A 298 27.60 -7.05 -4.51
CA THR A 298 28.99 -7.22 -4.93
C THR A 298 29.03 -7.85 -6.31
N PRO A 299 29.80 -7.32 -7.27
CA PRO A 299 30.00 -7.99 -8.57
C PRO A 299 30.60 -9.39 -8.38
N LYS A 300 30.07 -10.36 -9.13
CA LYS A 300 30.68 -11.68 -9.29
C LYS A 300 31.52 -11.65 -10.56
N VAL A 301 32.81 -11.84 -10.43
CA VAL A 301 33.74 -11.93 -11.57
C VAL A 301 33.94 -13.39 -11.97
N CYS A 302 34.12 -13.61 -13.26
CA CYS A 302 34.47 -14.93 -13.81
C CYS A 302 36.00 -15.05 -13.87
N PRO A 303 36.63 -15.92 -13.05
CA PRO A 303 38.09 -16.05 -13.07
C PRO A 303 38.63 -16.75 -14.33
N ASP A 304 37.77 -17.45 -15.08
CA ASP A 304 38.16 -18.28 -16.23
C ASP A 304 37.37 -17.92 -17.51
N CYS A 305 36.69 -16.75 -17.56
CA CYS A 305 36.02 -16.34 -18.79
C CYS A 305 37.06 -15.86 -19.83
N PRO A 306 37.02 -16.36 -21.06
CA PRO A 306 37.83 -15.78 -22.14
C PRO A 306 37.35 -14.34 -22.38
N ASP A 307 38.30 -13.45 -22.63
CA ASP A 307 38.04 -12.05 -22.94
C ASP A 307 37.01 -11.92 -24.06
N PRO A 308 36.11 -10.94 -24.03
CA PRO A 308 35.23 -10.67 -25.13
C PRO A 308 36.11 -10.38 -26.38
N PRO A 309 35.75 -10.90 -27.54
CA PRO A 309 36.52 -10.65 -28.77
C PRO A 309 36.61 -9.13 -28.98
N ILE A 310 37.83 -8.61 -29.01
CA ILE A 310 38.11 -7.21 -29.33
C ILE A 310 37.50 -6.92 -30.71
N PRO A 311 36.61 -5.92 -30.85
CA PRO A 311 36.16 -5.55 -32.19
C PRO A 311 37.38 -5.14 -33.04
N PRO A 312 37.46 -5.56 -34.31
CA PRO A 312 38.59 -5.20 -35.16
C PRO A 312 38.66 -3.66 -35.28
N ASP A 313 39.84 -3.10 -35.00
CA ASP A 313 40.08 -1.69 -35.13
C ASP A 313 39.75 -1.18 -36.51
N PRO A 314 39.17 0.03 -36.66
CA PRO A 314 39.16 0.68 -37.96
C PRO A 314 40.61 0.95 -38.36
N PRO A 315 41.01 0.69 -39.65
CA PRO A 315 42.38 0.87 -40.08
C PRO A 315 42.81 2.32 -39.94
N GLY A 316 43.62 2.58 -38.89
CA GLY A 316 44.32 3.83 -38.71
C GLY A 316 45.66 3.83 -39.46
N PRO A 317 46.29 4.99 -39.75
CA PRO A 317 47.60 5.03 -40.32
C PRO A 317 48.61 4.50 -39.30
N ASP A 318 49.30 3.42 -39.64
CA ASP A 318 50.35 2.81 -38.85
C ASP A 318 51.50 3.82 -38.65
N ASP A 319 51.70 4.24 -37.39
CA ASP A 319 52.98 4.84 -36.95
C ASP A 319 53.66 3.83 -36.02
N PRO A 320 54.67 3.10 -36.53
CA PRO A 320 55.32 2.01 -35.80
C PRO A 320 56.24 2.46 -34.67
N ASP A 321 56.43 3.79 -34.43
CA ASP A 321 57.41 4.35 -33.49
C ASP A 321 56.78 5.25 -32.42
N ASP A 322 55.46 5.18 -32.18
CA ASP A 322 54.83 5.92 -31.09
C ASP A 322 54.96 5.15 -29.74
N PRO A 323 55.84 5.61 -28.81
CA PRO A 323 56.00 4.94 -27.53
C PRO A 323 54.84 5.18 -26.55
N ASP A 324 53.83 6.03 -26.91
CA ASP A 324 52.62 6.31 -26.17
C ASP A 324 51.40 5.74 -26.90
N ASN A 325 51.57 4.59 -27.60
CA ASN A 325 50.46 3.90 -28.27
C ASN A 325 49.35 3.58 -27.22
N PRO A 326 48.18 4.21 -27.34
CA PRO A 326 47.09 3.96 -26.40
C PRO A 326 46.40 2.57 -26.58
N ASP A 327 46.98 1.72 -27.44
CA ASP A 327 46.47 0.40 -27.79
C ASP A 327 47.08 -0.77 -27.01
N GLU A 328 47.84 -0.51 -25.95
CA GLU A 328 48.05 -1.56 -24.95
C GLU A 328 46.71 -1.70 -24.19
N PRO A 329 46.05 -2.88 -24.28
CA PRO A 329 44.85 -3.10 -23.49
C PRO A 329 45.19 -2.90 -22.01
N ASP A 330 44.49 -1.95 -21.38
CA ASP A 330 44.50 -1.75 -19.93
C ASP A 330 44.35 -3.13 -19.26
N PRO A 331 45.16 -3.49 -18.25
CA PRO A 331 45.10 -4.82 -17.64
C PRO A 331 43.68 -5.06 -17.13
N GLU A 332 42.93 -5.75 -17.98
CA GLU A 332 41.69 -6.49 -17.86
C GLU A 332 40.80 -6.14 -16.67
N ASP A 333 39.78 -5.33 -16.89
CA ASP A 333 38.62 -5.30 -16.03
C ASP A 333 37.97 -6.69 -16.00
N PRO A 334 37.91 -7.34 -14.85
CA PRO A 334 37.40 -8.71 -14.78
C PRO A 334 35.93 -8.75 -15.26
N THR A 335 35.64 -9.66 -16.19
CA THR A 335 34.27 -9.83 -16.74
C THR A 335 33.27 -10.11 -15.62
N ILE A 336 32.36 -9.17 -15.38
CA ILE A 336 31.29 -9.33 -14.39
C ILE A 336 30.24 -10.27 -14.95
N VAL A 337 30.00 -11.39 -14.26
CA VAL A 337 29.04 -12.43 -14.66
C VAL A 337 27.78 -12.47 -13.81
N GLY A 338 27.67 -11.59 -12.83
CA GLY A 338 26.51 -11.52 -11.93
C GLY A 338 26.75 -10.60 -10.75
N TYR A 339 25.77 -10.56 -9.86
CA TYR A 339 25.88 -9.93 -8.55
C TYR A 339 25.63 -10.95 -7.44
N ALA A 340 26.25 -10.74 -6.28
CA ALA A 340 25.91 -11.41 -5.03
C ALA A 340 25.41 -10.37 -4.04
N CYS A 341 24.36 -10.70 -3.31
CA CYS A 341 23.93 -9.85 -2.20
C CYS A 341 24.88 -10.07 -1.02
N PHE A 342 25.56 -9.00 -0.61
CA PHE A 342 26.51 -9.02 0.50
C PHE A 342 25.84 -8.65 1.82
N LYS A 343 24.90 -7.72 1.78
CA LYS A 343 24.24 -7.16 2.95
C LYS A 343 22.85 -6.67 2.57
N ILE A 344 21.91 -6.84 3.47
CA ILE A 344 20.56 -6.29 3.35
C ILE A 344 20.34 -5.34 4.51
N GLN A 345 19.77 -4.18 4.24
CA GLN A 345 19.34 -3.25 5.26
C GLN A 345 17.85 -2.99 5.12
N VAL A 346 17.12 -3.19 6.19
CA VAL A 346 15.68 -2.92 6.28
C VAL A 346 15.48 -1.93 7.42
N LYS A 347 15.15 -0.68 7.08
CA LYS A 347 15.20 0.45 8.03
C LYS A 347 16.58 0.51 8.73
N ASP A 348 16.58 0.41 10.05
CA ASP A 348 17.81 0.46 10.88
C ASP A 348 18.48 -0.92 11.07
N TRP A 349 17.85 -2.00 10.58
CA TRP A 349 18.38 -3.36 10.70
C TRP A 349 19.32 -3.70 9.55
N VAL A 350 20.48 -4.25 9.90
CA VAL A 350 21.50 -4.69 8.94
C VAL A 350 21.69 -6.19 9.07
N ILE A 351 21.43 -6.92 7.99
CA ILE A 351 21.68 -8.35 7.87
C ILE A 351 22.91 -8.53 7.01
N ARG A 352 23.96 -9.15 7.55
CA ARG A 352 25.14 -9.54 6.78
C ARG A 352 24.94 -10.96 6.30
N ILE A 353 25.04 -11.17 5.01
CA ILE A 353 24.96 -12.48 4.41
C ILE A 353 26.40 -13.00 4.33
N ASN A 354 26.74 -13.92 5.22
CA ASN A 354 28.01 -14.64 5.16
C ASN A 354 27.81 -15.84 4.22
N ASP A 355 28.53 -15.83 3.09
CA ASP A 355 28.64 -16.92 2.13
C ASP A 355 27.34 -17.40 1.43
N GLY A 356 26.94 -16.62 0.42
CA GLY A 356 26.51 -17.21 -0.85
C GLY A 356 25.27 -18.10 -0.92
N ILE A 357 24.36 -18.09 0.06
CA ILE A 357 23.09 -18.83 -0.03
C ILE A 357 21.94 -17.84 0.06
N LEU A 358 21.45 -17.40 -1.08
CA LEU A 358 20.10 -16.90 -1.32
C LEU A 358 19.48 -17.72 -2.44
#